data_bde8489e4587d8c9c8a84c7030133eb9
#
_entry.id   bde8489e4587d8c9c8a84c7030133eb9
#
_cell.length_a   1.000
_cell.length_b   1.000
_cell.length_c   1.000
_cell.angle_alpha   90.00
_cell.angle_beta   90.00
_cell.angle_gamma   90.00
#
_symmetry.space_group_name_H-M   'P 1'
#
loop_
_entity.id
_entity.type
_entity.pdbx_description
1 polymer ?
#
loop_
_entity_poly.entity_id
_entity_poly.type
_entity_poly.pdbx_seq_one_letter_code
_entity_poly.pdbx_strand_id
1 'polypeptide(L)'
;MYSLETILEVTGDMQWADYLERVAYNALPTQVTDDYSARQYYQQTNQIAVTREWREFSTPHDDTDLLFGELTGYPCCTSNLHQGWPKFVQNLWYATADNGLASLLFAPSQVTARVAGGIEVNLKEETAYPFEETVRYHVSFTDKKVKKVFFP
;
A
#
# COMPACT_ATOMS: atom_id res chain seq x y z
N MET A 1 4.08 6.69 -2.47
CA MET A 1 2.73 6.08 -2.42
C MET A 1 1.74 6.94 -3.21
N TYR A 2 1.24 8.04 -2.70
CA TYR A 2 0.15 8.83 -3.30
C TYR A 2 0.30 9.12 -4.80
N SER A 3 1.47 9.55 -5.25
CA SER A 3 1.70 9.83 -6.69
C SER A 3 1.58 8.57 -7.57
N LEU A 4 2.01 7.42 -7.06
CA LEU A 4 1.88 6.14 -7.77
C LEU A 4 0.43 5.66 -7.82
N GLU A 5 -0.32 5.83 -6.74
CA GLU A 5 -1.77 5.55 -6.70
C GLU A 5 -2.53 6.41 -7.71
N THR A 6 -2.24 7.72 -7.73
CA THR A 6 -2.89 8.65 -8.66
C THR A 6 -2.54 8.35 -10.12
N ILE A 7 -1.28 8.06 -10.44
CA ILE A 7 -0.90 7.76 -11.83
C ILE A 7 -1.48 6.43 -12.30
N LEU A 8 -1.55 5.42 -11.42
CA LEU A 8 -2.22 4.15 -11.71
C LEU A 8 -3.71 4.37 -12.01
N GLU A 9 -4.41 5.15 -11.17
CA GLU A 9 -5.82 5.47 -11.37
C GLU A 9 -6.06 6.19 -12.71
N VAL A 10 -5.20 7.15 -13.06
CA VAL A 10 -5.34 7.95 -14.28
C VAL A 10 -4.99 7.18 -15.55
N THR A 11 -3.93 6.36 -15.49
CA THR A 11 -3.40 5.70 -16.70
C THR A 11 -3.91 4.28 -16.89
N GLY A 12 -4.27 3.58 -15.82
CA GLY A 12 -4.57 2.15 -15.85
C GLY A 12 -3.38 1.26 -16.23
N ASP A 13 -2.15 1.80 -16.21
CA ASP A 13 -0.94 1.07 -16.61
C ASP A 13 -0.40 0.27 -15.42
N MET A 14 -0.41 -1.05 -15.57
CA MET A 14 -0.06 -2.00 -14.51
C MET A 14 1.37 -1.88 -14.00
N GLN A 15 2.29 -1.31 -14.77
CA GLN A 15 3.64 -1.06 -14.26
C GLN A 15 3.64 -0.21 -12.98
N TRP A 16 2.66 0.69 -12.84
CA TRP A 16 2.53 1.52 -11.64
C TRP A 16 2.04 0.74 -10.43
N ALA A 17 1.26 -0.32 -10.64
CA ALA A 17 0.88 -1.24 -9.57
C ALA A 17 2.11 -1.98 -9.04
N ASP A 18 2.98 -2.48 -9.91
CA ASP A 18 4.24 -3.14 -9.53
C ASP A 18 5.15 -2.22 -8.71
N TYR A 19 5.29 -0.95 -9.13
CA TYR A 19 6.09 0.02 -8.38
C TYR A 19 5.44 0.35 -7.02
N LEU A 20 4.12 0.51 -7.00
CA LEU A 20 3.38 0.80 -5.77
C LEU A 20 3.52 -0.34 -4.76
N GLU A 21 3.39 -1.58 -5.22
CA GLU A 21 3.57 -2.77 -4.39
C GLU A 21 4.98 -2.83 -3.77
N ARG A 22 6.02 -2.63 -4.59
CA ARG A 22 7.41 -2.59 -4.10
C ARG A 22 7.64 -1.52 -3.05
N VAL A 23 7.06 -0.33 -3.25
CA VAL A 23 7.16 0.76 -2.28
C VAL A 23 6.39 0.41 -1.00
N ALA A 24 5.19 -0.15 -1.12
CA ALA A 24 4.34 -0.48 0.02
C ALA A 24 4.96 -1.57 0.90
N TYR A 25 5.48 -2.64 0.30
CA TYR A 25 5.97 -3.80 1.05
C TYR A 25 7.48 -3.78 1.36
N ASN A 26 8.24 -2.85 0.78
CA ASN A 26 9.68 -2.74 1.07
C ASN A 26 10.05 -1.38 1.65
N ALA A 27 9.84 -0.30 0.92
CA ALA A 27 10.32 1.02 1.34
C ALA A 27 9.51 1.61 2.51
N LEU A 28 8.19 1.42 2.52
CA LEU A 28 7.34 2.01 3.55
C LEU A 28 7.55 1.39 4.93
N PRO A 29 7.58 0.05 5.13
CA PRO A 29 7.81 -0.55 6.44
C PRO A 29 9.22 -0.26 6.98
N THR A 30 10.21 -0.08 6.13
CA THR A 30 11.59 0.18 6.56
C THR A 30 11.86 1.62 6.98
N GLN A 31 10.85 2.48 7.01
CA GLN A 31 10.97 3.86 7.50
C GLN A 31 10.93 3.97 9.03
N VAL A 32 10.57 2.92 9.71
CA VAL A 32 10.36 2.90 11.18
C VAL A 32 11.17 1.78 11.83
N THR A 33 11.37 1.91 13.14
CA THR A 33 11.87 0.82 13.99
C THR A 33 10.81 -0.29 14.10
N ASP A 34 11.22 -1.51 14.45
CA ASP A 34 10.33 -2.67 14.57
C ASP A 34 9.19 -2.45 15.59
N ASP A 35 9.43 -1.63 16.61
CA ASP A 35 8.46 -1.26 17.64
C ASP A 35 7.66 0.00 17.30
N TYR A 36 7.89 0.61 16.14
CA TYR A 36 7.27 1.86 15.70
C TYR A 36 7.54 3.07 16.61
N SER A 37 8.52 3.00 17.50
CA SER A 37 8.84 4.10 18.42
C SER A 37 9.62 5.24 17.78
N ALA A 38 10.21 4.99 16.63
CA ALA A 38 11.00 5.99 15.90
C ALA A 38 10.93 5.77 14.39
N ARG A 39 11.22 6.79 13.64
CA ARG A 39 11.32 6.79 12.18
C ARG A 39 12.60 7.48 11.73
N GLN A 40 13.01 7.21 10.52
CA GLN A 40 14.17 7.88 9.93
C GLN A 40 13.74 8.96 8.94
N TYR A 41 14.59 9.97 8.79
CA TYR A 41 14.44 11.01 7.78
C TYR A 41 15.06 10.58 6.46
N TYR A 42 16.30 10.09 6.50
CA TYR A 42 16.98 9.53 5.35
C TYR A 42 16.97 8.00 5.39
N GLN A 43 16.93 7.40 4.21
CA GLN A 43 17.05 5.97 4.01
C GLN A 43 18.15 5.70 2.99
N GLN A 44 19.04 4.76 3.30
CA GLN A 44 20.05 4.28 2.36
C GLN A 44 19.57 3.03 1.62
N THR A 45 19.98 2.89 0.38
CA THR A 45 19.85 1.63 -0.35
C THR A 45 20.59 0.52 0.40
N ASN A 46 19.96 -0.64 0.54
CA ASN A 46 20.49 -1.80 1.28
C ASN A 46 20.67 -1.55 2.80
N GLN A 47 19.98 -0.59 3.37
CA GLN A 47 19.96 -0.40 4.80
C GLN A 47 19.24 -1.58 5.48
N ILE A 48 19.92 -2.20 6.47
CA ILE A 48 19.42 -3.41 7.13
C ILE A 48 18.46 -3.06 8.27
N ALA A 49 18.76 -2.00 9.05
CA ALA A 49 18.00 -1.63 10.22
C ALA A 49 17.91 -0.12 10.41
N VAL A 50 16.86 0.33 11.08
CA VAL A 50 16.72 1.70 11.58
C VAL A 50 17.35 1.76 12.96
N THR A 51 18.50 2.39 13.08
CA THR A 51 19.26 2.51 14.35
C THR A 51 19.79 3.93 14.51
N ARG A 52 20.20 4.29 15.73
CA ARG A 52 20.85 5.57 16.04
C ARG A 52 22.36 5.57 15.77
N GLU A 53 22.88 4.56 15.13
CA GLU A 53 24.28 4.51 14.75
C GLU A 53 24.55 5.50 13.63
N TRP A 54 25.74 6.09 13.68
CA TRP A 54 26.19 7.04 12.68
C TRP A 54 26.22 6.40 11.29
N ARG A 55 25.74 7.17 10.30
CA ARG A 55 25.78 6.82 8.87
C ARG A 55 26.16 8.04 8.06
N GLU A 56 26.99 7.83 7.05
CA GLU A 56 27.37 8.89 6.11
C GLU A 56 26.30 9.01 5.00
N PHE A 57 25.59 10.11 4.98
CA PHE A 57 24.61 10.43 3.94
C PHE A 57 25.09 11.54 3.00
N SER A 58 26.34 12.02 3.15
CA SER A 58 26.89 13.13 2.36
C SER A 58 26.03 14.41 2.42
N THR A 59 25.46 14.69 3.57
CA THR A 59 24.64 15.87 3.83
C THR A 59 25.28 16.75 4.93
N PRO A 60 24.93 18.04 4.99
CA PRO A 60 25.40 18.92 6.07
C PRO A 60 24.70 18.68 7.41
N HIS A 61 23.79 17.72 7.48
CA HIS A 61 23.08 17.34 8.68
C HIS A 61 23.91 16.38 9.54
N ASP A 62 23.69 16.43 10.82
CA ASP A 62 24.27 15.49 11.76
C ASP A 62 23.41 14.21 11.89
N ASP A 63 23.86 13.25 12.68
CA ASP A 63 23.23 11.95 12.82
C ASP A 63 21.82 11.97 13.42
N THR A 64 21.39 13.10 13.98
CA THR A 64 20.02 13.26 14.49
C THR A 64 18.95 13.25 13.37
N ASP A 65 19.36 13.53 12.14
CA ASP A 65 18.46 13.47 10.97
C ASP A 65 18.19 12.04 10.50
N LEU A 66 18.92 11.06 11.01
CA LEU A 66 18.84 9.68 10.60
C LEU A 66 17.72 8.92 11.28
N LEU A 67 17.43 9.25 12.53
CA LEU A 67 16.41 8.59 13.33
C LEU A 67 15.76 9.58 14.29
N PHE A 68 14.44 9.65 14.25
CA PHE A 68 13.66 10.57 15.07
C PHE A 68 12.64 9.81 15.92
N GLY A 69 12.48 10.23 17.17
CA GLY A 69 11.36 9.83 18.02
C GLY A 69 10.06 10.55 17.65
N GLU A 70 9.04 10.39 18.48
CA GLU A 70 7.70 10.92 18.23
C GLU A 70 7.67 12.46 18.13
N LEU A 71 8.42 13.13 19.00
CA LEU A 71 8.48 14.60 19.10
C LEU A 71 9.85 15.09 18.63
N THR A 72 9.99 15.30 17.35
CA THR A 72 11.27 15.71 16.75
C THR A 72 11.19 17.05 16.05
N GLY A 73 12.36 17.59 15.69
CA GLY A 73 12.48 18.80 14.88
C GLY A 73 11.96 18.70 13.45
N TYR A 74 11.62 17.50 12.97
CA TYR A 74 11.09 17.26 11.62
C TYR A 74 9.67 16.65 11.67
N PRO A 75 8.65 17.40 12.05
CA PRO A 75 7.28 16.91 12.18
C PRO A 75 6.67 16.47 10.84
N CYS A 76 7.21 16.96 9.71
CA CYS A 76 6.75 16.58 8.37
C CYS A 76 6.86 15.07 8.14
N CYS A 77 7.93 14.42 8.58
CA CYS A 77 8.10 12.98 8.43
C CYS A 77 7.08 12.21 9.25
N THR A 78 6.81 12.62 10.48
CA THR A 78 5.75 12.04 11.32
C THR A 78 4.38 12.23 10.69
N SER A 79 4.09 13.43 10.18
CA SER A 79 2.79 13.76 9.59
C SER A 79 2.50 13.05 8.27
N ASN A 80 3.53 12.63 7.54
CA ASN A 80 3.38 12.02 6.23
C ASN A 80 3.53 10.49 6.23
N LEU A 81 4.38 9.94 7.07
CA LEU A 81 4.62 8.49 7.13
C LEU A 81 3.33 7.71 7.39
N HIS A 82 2.56 8.11 8.39
CA HIS A 82 1.33 7.42 8.79
C HIS A 82 0.24 7.43 7.71
N GLN A 83 0.33 8.30 6.71
CA GLN A 83 -0.62 8.33 5.60
C GLN A 83 -0.39 7.21 4.58
N GLY A 84 0.79 6.59 4.58
CA GLY A 84 1.15 5.57 3.61
C GLY A 84 0.20 4.37 3.63
N TRP A 85 0.03 3.75 4.79
CA TRP A 85 -0.82 2.58 4.94
C TRP A 85 -2.31 2.85 4.71
N PRO A 86 -2.94 3.90 5.27
CA PRO A 86 -4.34 4.22 4.97
C PRO A 86 -4.59 4.45 3.48
N LYS A 87 -3.68 5.12 2.78
CA LYS A 87 -3.80 5.34 1.34
C LYS A 87 -3.64 4.04 0.56
N PHE A 88 -2.70 3.20 0.92
CA PHE A 88 -2.54 1.87 0.32
C PHE A 88 -3.83 1.05 0.47
N VAL A 89 -4.40 0.98 1.68
CA VAL A 89 -5.66 0.25 1.94
C VAL A 89 -6.83 0.83 1.15
N GLN A 90 -6.90 2.15 1.01
CA GLN A 90 -7.92 2.83 0.21
C GLN A 90 -7.85 2.44 -1.27
N ASN A 91 -6.68 2.08 -1.78
CA ASN A 91 -6.40 1.80 -3.18
C ASN A 91 -6.15 0.30 -3.47
N LEU A 92 -6.61 -0.62 -2.63
CA LEU A 92 -6.54 -2.06 -2.90
C LEU A 92 -7.46 -2.49 -4.05
N TRP A 93 -8.57 -1.79 -4.23
CA TRP A 93 -9.60 -2.08 -5.23
C TRP A 93 -9.88 -0.88 -6.11
N TYR A 94 -9.98 -1.14 -7.39
CA TYR A 94 -10.29 -0.12 -8.40
C TYR A 94 -11.56 -0.48 -9.17
N ALA A 95 -12.35 0.52 -9.49
CA ALA A 95 -13.43 0.37 -10.46
C ALA A 95 -12.85 0.38 -11.87
N THR A 96 -13.32 -0.50 -12.74
CA THR A 96 -12.90 -0.55 -14.13
C THR A 96 -13.90 0.16 -15.07
N ALA A 97 -13.42 0.61 -16.22
CA ALA A 97 -14.24 1.35 -17.19
C ALA A 97 -15.41 0.54 -17.75
N ASP A 98 -15.32 -0.78 -17.71
CA ASP A 98 -16.37 -1.72 -18.12
C ASP A 98 -17.36 -2.11 -17.01
N ASN A 99 -17.40 -1.33 -15.93
CA ASN A 99 -18.23 -1.54 -14.74
C ASN A 99 -17.89 -2.81 -13.96
N GLY A 100 -16.63 -3.17 -13.90
CA GLY A 100 -16.08 -4.24 -13.06
C GLY A 100 -15.30 -3.72 -11.86
N LEU A 101 -14.57 -4.62 -11.22
CA LEU A 101 -13.61 -4.35 -10.15
C LEU A 101 -12.28 -5.00 -10.49
N ALA A 102 -11.19 -4.31 -10.15
CA ALA A 102 -9.83 -4.85 -10.21
C ALA A 102 -9.21 -4.85 -8.81
N SER A 103 -8.62 -5.97 -8.42
CA SER A 103 -7.71 -6.10 -7.29
C SER A 103 -6.30 -6.08 -7.86
N LEU A 104 -5.58 -4.97 -7.64
CA LEU A 104 -4.25 -4.75 -8.21
C LEU A 104 -3.15 -4.83 -7.16
N LEU A 105 -3.53 -4.77 -5.89
CA LEU A 105 -2.65 -4.78 -4.73
C LEU A 105 -3.23 -5.78 -3.73
N PHE A 106 -2.42 -6.70 -3.25
CA PHE A 106 -2.92 -7.83 -2.46
C PHE A 106 -2.72 -7.58 -0.97
N ALA A 107 -3.83 -7.57 -0.24
CA ALA A 107 -3.86 -7.54 1.22
C ALA A 107 -5.21 -8.08 1.72
N PRO A 108 -5.28 -8.66 2.92
CA PRO A 108 -6.56 -9.08 3.48
C PRO A 108 -7.55 -7.92 3.49
N SER A 109 -8.63 -8.05 2.73
CA SER A 109 -9.57 -6.94 2.49
C SER A 109 -10.97 -7.42 2.15
N GLN A 110 -11.92 -6.50 2.23
CA GLN A 110 -13.28 -6.72 1.78
C GLN A 110 -13.82 -5.47 1.11
N VAL A 111 -14.49 -5.66 -0.03
CA VAL A 111 -15.17 -4.59 -0.75
C VAL A 111 -16.60 -4.96 -1.06
N THR A 112 -17.50 -4.00 -0.93
CA THR A 112 -18.87 -4.09 -1.44
C THR A 112 -19.04 -3.02 -2.51
N ALA A 113 -19.40 -3.43 -3.70
CA ALA A 113 -19.52 -2.52 -4.84
C ALA A 113 -20.69 -2.89 -5.74
N ARG A 114 -21.07 -1.95 -6.62
CA ARG A 114 -22.05 -2.20 -7.67
C ARG A 114 -21.34 -2.31 -9.01
N VAL A 115 -21.49 -3.45 -9.66
CA VAL A 115 -20.85 -3.80 -10.93
C VAL A 115 -21.90 -4.14 -11.99
N ALA A 116 -21.47 -4.28 -13.24
CA ALA A 116 -22.30 -4.73 -14.35
C ALA A 116 -23.70 -4.05 -14.43
N GLY A 117 -23.72 -2.73 -14.25
CA GLY A 117 -24.97 -1.96 -14.36
C GLY A 117 -25.88 -2.00 -13.13
N GLY A 118 -25.35 -2.35 -11.96
CA GLY A 118 -26.07 -2.21 -10.69
C GLY A 118 -26.16 -3.44 -9.83
N ILE A 119 -25.48 -4.53 -10.19
CA ILE A 119 -25.39 -5.75 -9.38
C ILE A 119 -24.48 -5.49 -8.20
N GLU A 120 -25.00 -5.65 -6.99
CA GLU A 120 -24.20 -5.56 -5.79
C GLU A 120 -23.41 -6.86 -5.58
N VAL A 121 -22.09 -6.70 -5.47
CA VAL A 121 -21.13 -7.75 -5.19
C VAL A 121 -20.41 -7.47 -3.88
N ASN A 122 -20.19 -8.51 -3.10
CA ASN A 122 -19.27 -8.50 -1.97
C ASN A 122 -18.12 -9.44 -2.30
N LEU A 123 -16.91 -8.90 -2.23
CA LEU A 123 -15.66 -9.64 -2.43
C LEU A 123 -14.85 -9.57 -1.15
N LYS A 124 -14.46 -10.74 -0.63
CA LYS A 124 -13.51 -10.86 0.47
C LYS A 124 -12.25 -11.50 -0.06
N GLU A 125 -11.14 -10.83 0.16
CA GLU A 125 -9.80 -11.29 -0.16
C GLU A 125 -9.12 -11.83 1.10
N GLU A 126 -8.64 -13.06 1.03
CA GLU A 126 -7.87 -13.71 2.08
C GLU A 126 -6.51 -14.09 1.52
N THR A 127 -5.47 -13.54 2.14
CA THR A 127 -4.08 -13.76 1.76
C THR A 127 -3.14 -13.48 2.92
N ALA A 128 -1.97 -14.09 2.91
CA ALA A 128 -0.82 -13.71 3.73
C ALA A 128 0.29 -13.06 2.88
N TYR A 129 -0.07 -12.54 1.71
CA TYR A 129 0.85 -11.81 0.83
C TYR A 129 1.48 -10.61 1.59
N PRO A 130 2.77 -10.33 1.44
CA PRO A 130 3.74 -10.92 0.50
C PRO A 130 4.49 -12.14 1.04
N PHE A 131 4.11 -12.70 2.19
CA PHE A 131 4.79 -13.85 2.81
C PHE A 131 4.36 -15.19 2.20
N GLU A 132 3.17 -15.23 1.59
CA GLU A 132 2.64 -16.37 0.83
C GLU A 132 2.07 -15.87 -0.51
N GLU A 133 2.23 -16.64 -1.57
CA GLU A 133 1.78 -16.27 -2.92
C GLU A 133 0.30 -16.60 -3.19
N THR A 134 -0.40 -17.17 -2.20
CA THR A 134 -1.80 -17.57 -2.37
C THR A 134 -2.75 -16.41 -2.05
N VAL A 135 -3.61 -16.08 -2.99
CA VAL A 135 -4.72 -15.13 -2.80
C VAL A 135 -6.04 -15.87 -3.06
N ARG A 136 -6.98 -15.80 -2.10
CA ARG A 136 -8.31 -16.42 -2.20
C ARG A 136 -9.38 -15.34 -2.21
N TYR A 137 -10.26 -15.40 -3.19
CA TYR A 137 -11.41 -14.53 -3.29
C TYR A 137 -12.70 -15.27 -2.98
N HIS A 138 -13.44 -14.77 -2.00
CA HIS A 138 -14.81 -15.19 -1.73
C HIS A 138 -15.76 -14.17 -2.35
N VAL A 139 -16.52 -14.62 -3.34
CA VAL A 139 -17.43 -13.77 -4.11
C VAL A 139 -18.87 -14.08 -3.74
N SER A 140 -19.64 -13.08 -3.35
CA SER A 140 -21.07 -13.20 -3.12
C SER A 140 -21.86 -12.07 -3.76
N PHE A 141 -23.06 -12.38 -4.21
CA PHE A 141 -23.95 -11.45 -4.87
C PHE A 141 -25.28 -11.38 -4.14
N THR A 142 -25.85 -10.19 -4.06
CA THR A 142 -27.20 -9.98 -3.53
C THR A 142 -28.27 -10.45 -4.53
N ASP A 143 -28.01 -10.37 -5.83
CA ASP A 143 -28.92 -10.84 -6.86
C ASP A 143 -28.68 -12.33 -7.17
N LYS A 144 -29.67 -13.16 -6.85
CA LYS A 144 -29.67 -14.61 -7.12
C LYS A 144 -29.71 -14.97 -8.64
N LYS A 145 -29.87 -13.99 -9.52
CA LYS A 145 -29.90 -14.17 -10.99
C LYS A 145 -28.52 -14.16 -11.62
N VAL A 146 -27.47 -13.81 -10.88
CA VAL A 146 -26.09 -13.84 -11.39
C VAL A 146 -25.70 -15.28 -11.69
N LYS A 147 -25.44 -15.58 -12.96
CA LYS A 147 -25.11 -16.93 -13.42
C LYS A 147 -23.65 -17.10 -13.84
N LYS A 148 -22.90 -15.99 -13.96
CA LYS A 148 -21.54 -16.05 -14.50
C LYS A 148 -20.70 -14.89 -14.00
N VAL A 149 -19.47 -15.19 -13.60
CA VAL A 149 -18.42 -14.25 -13.22
C VAL A 149 -17.22 -14.53 -14.10
N PHE A 150 -16.61 -13.50 -14.64
CA PHE A 150 -15.38 -13.59 -15.40
C PHE A 150 -14.23 -13.05 -14.58
N PHE A 151 -13.17 -13.82 -14.49
CA PHE A 151 -11.87 -13.38 -14.03
C PHE A 151 -10.96 -13.43 -15.26
N PRO A 152 -10.45 -12.29 -15.73
CA PRO A 152 -9.49 -12.26 -16.83
C PRO A 152 -8.17 -12.88 -16.45
#